data_f7005e7033000be349049b6f58cd1608
#
_entry.id   f7005e7033000be349049b6f58cd1608
#
_cell.length_a   1.000
_cell.length_b   1.000
_cell.length_c   1.000
_cell.angle_alpha   90.00
_cell.angle_beta   90.00
_cell.angle_gamma   90.00
#
_symmetry.space_group_name_H-M   'P 1'
#
loop_
_entity.id
_entity.type
_entity.pdbx_description
1 polymer ?
#
loop_
_entity_poly.entity_id
_entity_poly.type
_entity_poly.pdbx_seq_one_letter_code
_entity_poly.pdbx_strand_id
1 'polypeptide(L)'
;MAQSTIRVATFDGPGADPVIREVPWPKVGRKAALIKIAACGVCGTDLHILKGHWPKPLPWPFTLGHEIAGVVVEKGPDLETDWMDLPIAVGSKIMIPPFMPCGECYYCKHYPEHSNRCQTPVYYGRYLGFDKAPHLWGGWAEYVYVDLEMLPGTKIYKLPDDLPLRLGALAEPLTSTIRG
;
A
#
# COMPACT_ATOMS: atom_id res chain seq x y z
N MET A 1 4.01 16.84 21.74
CA MET A 1 2.60 16.42 21.65
C MET A 1 2.57 15.29 20.63
N ALA A 2 1.93 14.16 20.93
CA ALA A 2 1.78 13.08 19.96
C ALA A 2 0.90 13.56 18.79
N GLN A 3 1.25 13.21 17.57
CA GLN A 3 0.46 13.52 16.38
C GLN A 3 -0.89 12.80 16.51
N SER A 4 -2.00 13.54 16.48
CA SER A 4 -3.35 12.99 16.69
C SER A 4 -4.05 12.67 15.38
N THR A 5 -3.61 13.27 14.28
CA THR A 5 -4.17 13.10 12.94
C THR A 5 -3.08 12.87 11.89
N ILE A 6 -3.47 12.27 10.77
CA ILE A 6 -2.64 11.96 9.61
C ILE A 6 -3.28 12.64 8.40
N ARG A 7 -2.48 13.30 7.58
CA ARG A 7 -2.95 13.92 6.33
C ARG A 7 -2.89 12.92 5.19
N VAL A 8 -3.95 12.92 4.39
CA VAL A 8 -4.15 12.04 3.24
C VAL A 8 -4.63 12.85 2.05
N ALA A 9 -3.99 12.72 0.90
CA ALA A 9 -4.48 13.28 -0.35
C ALA A 9 -5.49 12.31 -0.98
N THR A 10 -6.75 12.74 -1.11
CA THR A 10 -7.80 11.96 -1.74
C THR A 10 -8.31 12.66 -2.99
N PHE A 11 -8.92 11.90 -3.89
CA PHE A 11 -9.54 12.39 -5.10
C PHE A 11 -11.00 11.96 -5.12
N ASP A 12 -11.89 12.88 -5.50
CA ASP A 12 -13.34 12.65 -5.47
C ASP A 12 -13.89 12.13 -6.82
N GLY A 13 -13.06 12.14 -7.86
CA GLY A 13 -13.43 11.64 -9.18
C GLY A 13 -12.36 11.95 -10.23
N PRO A 14 -12.56 11.49 -11.47
CA PRO A 14 -11.70 11.85 -12.59
C PRO A 14 -11.68 13.36 -12.82
N GLY A 15 -10.49 13.92 -13.03
CA GLY A 15 -10.29 15.36 -13.24
C GLY A 15 -10.42 16.23 -11.99
N ALA A 16 -10.72 15.63 -10.83
CA ALA A 16 -10.78 16.38 -9.58
C ALA A 16 -9.38 16.73 -9.07
N ASP A 17 -9.27 17.90 -8.46
CA ASP A 17 -8.09 18.28 -7.70
C ASP A 17 -7.99 17.45 -6.41
N PRO A 18 -6.76 17.24 -5.89
CA PRO A 18 -6.57 16.54 -4.64
C PRO A 18 -7.16 17.32 -3.46
N VAL A 19 -7.88 16.62 -2.60
CA VAL A 19 -8.39 17.15 -1.33
C VAL A 19 -7.57 16.56 -0.19
N ILE A 20 -6.95 17.42 0.61
CA ILE A 20 -6.24 16.99 1.82
C ILE A 20 -7.27 16.77 2.92
N ARG A 21 -7.36 15.54 3.39
CA ARG A 21 -8.19 15.13 4.52
C ARG A 21 -7.33 14.72 5.68
N GLU A 22 -7.85 14.94 6.88
CA GLU A 22 -7.23 14.47 8.12
C GLU A 22 -8.00 13.26 8.64
N VAL A 23 -7.26 12.21 9.00
CA VAL A 23 -7.81 11.01 9.61
C VAL A 23 -7.18 10.81 10.98
N PRO A 24 -7.89 10.21 11.94
CA PRO A 24 -7.33 9.94 13.27
C PRO A 24 -6.18 8.94 13.18
N TRP A 25 -5.26 9.01 14.14
CA TRP A 25 -4.21 8.00 14.32
C TRP A 25 -4.86 6.63 14.52
N PRO A 26 -4.54 5.60 13.70
CA PRO A 26 -5.21 4.32 13.80
C PRO A 26 -4.72 3.52 15.00
N LYS A 27 -5.60 2.68 15.55
CA LYS A 27 -5.17 1.61 16.44
C LYS A 27 -4.58 0.48 15.60
N VAL A 28 -3.31 0.17 15.82
CA VAL A 28 -2.63 -0.89 15.05
C VAL A 28 -3.09 -2.27 15.52
N GLY A 29 -3.57 -3.09 14.58
CA GLY A 29 -4.01 -4.46 14.81
C GLY A 29 -2.85 -5.41 15.10
N ARG A 30 -3.17 -6.67 15.49
CA ARG A 30 -2.15 -7.65 15.89
C ARG A 30 -1.16 -7.99 14.78
N LYS A 31 -1.65 -8.19 13.54
CA LYS A 31 -0.82 -8.48 12.34
C LYS A 31 -0.77 -7.29 11.40
N ALA A 32 -0.66 -6.09 11.95
CA ALA A 32 -0.69 -4.86 11.21
C ALA A 32 0.53 -3.98 11.50
N ALA A 33 0.78 -3.01 10.64
CA ALA A 33 1.78 -1.98 10.85
C ALA A 33 1.31 -0.63 10.31
N LEU A 34 1.71 0.43 10.98
CA LEU A 34 1.65 1.79 10.48
C LEU A 34 3.04 2.18 9.97
N ILE A 35 3.09 2.64 8.74
CA ILE A 35 4.33 2.92 8.03
C ILE A 35 4.35 4.38 7.63
N LYS A 36 5.35 5.12 8.13
CA LYS A 36 5.60 6.49 7.68
C LYS A 36 6.18 6.45 6.27
N ILE A 37 5.46 7.03 5.34
CA ILE A 37 5.88 7.08 3.94
C ILE A 37 7.06 8.06 3.81
N ALA A 38 8.15 7.58 3.23
CA ALA A 38 9.32 8.39 2.93
C ALA A 38 9.39 8.78 1.45
N ALA A 39 8.87 7.91 0.58
CA ALA A 39 8.74 8.16 -0.85
C ALA A 39 7.58 7.35 -1.43
N CYS A 40 6.89 7.93 -2.37
CA CYS A 40 5.92 7.26 -3.23
C CYS A 40 6.07 7.80 -4.65
N GLY A 41 6.22 6.90 -5.61
CA GLY A 41 6.29 7.27 -7.02
C GLY A 41 4.94 7.72 -7.57
N VAL A 42 4.99 8.39 -8.72
CA VAL A 42 3.83 8.75 -9.54
C VAL A 42 3.89 7.94 -10.83
N CYS A 43 2.97 7.02 -10.98
CA CYS A 43 2.90 6.10 -12.11
C CYS A 43 2.01 6.65 -13.24
N GLY A 44 2.23 6.18 -14.47
CA GLY A 44 1.29 6.38 -15.56
C GLY A 44 -0.13 5.90 -15.25
N THR A 45 -0.27 4.86 -14.41
CA THR A 45 -1.55 4.36 -13.90
C THR A 45 -2.33 5.43 -13.13
N ASP A 46 -1.67 6.19 -12.26
CA ASP A 46 -2.31 7.27 -11.50
C ASP A 46 -2.87 8.34 -12.45
N LEU A 47 -2.10 8.69 -13.48
CA LEU A 47 -2.52 9.66 -14.49
C LEU A 47 -3.70 9.13 -15.33
N HIS A 48 -3.71 7.85 -15.70
CA HIS A 48 -4.84 7.24 -16.42
C HIS A 48 -6.11 7.23 -15.57
N ILE A 49 -5.99 6.95 -14.28
CA ILE A 49 -7.10 6.98 -13.33
C ILE A 49 -7.67 8.42 -13.24
N LEU A 50 -6.82 9.41 -13.02
CA LEU A 50 -7.23 10.81 -12.91
C LEU A 50 -7.85 11.36 -14.20
N LYS A 51 -7.43 10.87 -15.35
CA LYS A 51 -8.03 11.22 -16.65
C LYS A 51 -9.33 10.46 -16.97
N GLY A 52 -9.79 9.58 -16.08
CA GLY A 52 -10.98 8.76 -16.32
C GLY A 52 -10.78 7.63 -17.35
N HIS A 53 -9.55 7.29 -17.68
CA HIS A 53 -9.23 6.24 -18.66
C HIS A 53 -9.11 4.83 -18.03
N TRP A 54 -9.49 4.69 -16.74
CA TRP A 54 -9.43 3.41 -16.07
C TRP A 54 -10.66 2.55 -16.41
N PRO A 55 -10.46 1.29 -16.85
CA PRO A 55 -11.55 0.50 -17.42
C PRO A 55 -12.52 -0.11 -16.40
N LYS A 56 -12.23 0.02 -15.10
CA LYS A 56 -13.05 -0.56 -14.03
C LYS A 56 -13.58 0.54 -13.11
N PRO A 57 -14.75 0.36 -12.48
CA PRO A 57 -15.23 1.25 -11.44
C PRO A 57 -14.22 1.38 -10.29
N LEU A 58 -14.08 2.58 -9.77
CA LEU A 58 -13.19 2.90 -8.66
C LEU A 58 -14.01 3.45 -7.48
N PRO A 59 -13.58 3.19 -6.24
CA PRO A 59 -14.32 3.53 -5.04
C PRO A 59 -14.06 4.98 -4.59
N TRP A 60 -14.41 5.94 -5.44
CA TRP A 60 -14.25 7.34 -5.11
C TRP A 60 -15.02 7.75 -3.84
N PRO A 61 -14.50 8.61 -2.96
CA PRO A 61 -13.13 9.11 -2.97
C PRO A 61 -12.12 8.05 -2.51
N PHE A 62 -10.86 8.13 -2.99
CA PHE A 62 -9.78 7.29 -2.53
C PHE A 62 -8.41 7.98 -2.69
N THR A 63 -7.38 7.38 -2.08
CA THR A 63 -6.00 7.86 -2.13
C THR A 63 -5.23 7.09 -3.20
N LEU A 64 -4.55 7.80 -4.08
CA LEU A 64 -3.64 7.25 -5.08
C LEU A 64 -2.25 6.94 -4.50
N GLY A 65 -1.35 6.50 -5.39
CA GLY A 65 0.03 6.16 -5.08
C GLY A 65 0.19 4.71 -4.65
N HIS A 66 1.03 3.98 -5.37
CA HIS A 66 1.22 2.55 -5.18
C HIS A 66 2.68 2.09 -5.28
N GLU A 67 3.62 3.00 -5.47
CA GLU A 67 5.05 2.75 -5.48
C GLU A 67 5.64 3.26 -4.15
N ILE A 68 5.42 2.50 -3.06
CA ILE A 68 5.56 2.99 -1.69
C ILE A 68 6.82 2.42 -1.03
N ALA A 69 7.64 3.31 -0.45
CA ALA A 69 8.66 2.94 0.52
C ALA A 69 8.58 3.82 1.76
N GLY A 70 8.84 3.22 2.92
CA GLY A 70 8.72 3.91 4.19
C GLY A 70 9.39 3.21 5.35
N VAL A 71 9.10 3.69 6.55
CA VAL A 71 9.65 3.17 7.80
C VAL A 71 8.50 2.73 8.71
N VAL A 72 8.62 1.55 9.29
CA VAL A 72 7.68 1.06 10.30
C VAL A 72 7.77 1.95 11.54
N VAL A 73 6.67 2.62 11.90
CA VAL A 73 6.61 3.47 13.11
C VAL A 73 5.84 2.81 14.24
N GLU A 74 4.91 1.92 13.92
CA GLU A 74 4.15 1.12 14.87
C GLU A 74 3.80 -0.22 14.24
N LYS A 75 3.83 -1.31 15.00
CA LYS A 75 3.42 -2.63 14.55
C LYS A 75 2.77 -3.44 15.65
N GLY A 76 1.88 -4.33 15.26
CA GLY A 76 1.28 -5.31 16.15
C GLY A 76 2.27 -6.41 16.56
N PRO A 77 1.99 -7.11 17.66
CA PRO A 77 2.88 -8.12 18.21
C PRO A 77 3.09 -9.32 17.29
N ASP A 78 2.11 -9.67 16.47
CA ASP A 78 2.13 -10.88 15.64
C ASP A 78 2.68 -10.62 14.22
N LEU A 79 3.08 -9.40 13.89
CA LEU A 79 3.81 -9.08 12.66
C LEU A 79 5.31 -9.16 12.93
N GLU A 80 5.88 -10.36 12.88
CA GLU A 80 7.27 -10.61 13.26
C GLU A 80 8.24 -10.51 12.09
N THR A 81 7.83 -10.98 10.92
CA THR A 81 8.68 -11.05 9.71
C THR A 81 7.98 -10.44 8.49
N ASP A 82 8.77 -10.16 7.48
CA ASP A 82 8.29 -9.82 6.14
C ASP A 82 7.94 -11.08 5.32
N TRP A 83 7.64 -10.90 4.04
CA TRP A 83 7.32 -12.01 3.14
C TRP A 83 8.51 -12.95 2.84
N MET A 84 9.72 -12.52 3.13
CA MET A 84 10.97 -13.30 2.95
C MET A 84 11.53 -13.82 4.27
N ASP A 85 10.69 -13.88 5.32
CA ASP A 85 11.04 -14.30 6.68
C ASP A 85 12.13 -13.44 7.35
N LEU A 86 12.36 -12.21 6.85
CA LEU A 86 13.27 -11.27 7.48
C LEU A 86 12.57 -10.55 8.65
N PRO A 87 13.24 -10.42 9.82
CA PRO A 87 12.62 -9.82 10.99
C PRO A 87 12.26 -8.34 10.77
N ILE A 88 11.04 -7.96 11.19
CA ILE A 88 10.53 -6.60 11.16
C ILE A 88 10.45 -6.03 12.58
N ALA A 89 10.96 -4.82 12.73
CA ALA A 89 10.89 -4.02 13.94
C ALA A 89 10.43 -2.59 13.61
N VAL A 90 10.05 -1.83 14.64
CA VAL A 90 9.93 -0.38 14.51
C VAL A 90 11.28 0.18 14.08
N GLY A 91 11.29 1.03 13.06
CA GLY A 91 12.49 1.54 12.39
C GLY A 91 12.89 0.76 11.12
N SER A 92 12.36 -0.45 10.89
CA SER A 92 12.65 -1.19 9.65
C SER A 92 12.20 -0.41 8.43
N LYS A 93 13.09 -0.33 7.44
CA LYS A 93 12.77 0.19 6.11
C LYS A 93 12.05 -0.88 5.32
N ILE A 94 10.94 -0.53 4.69
CA ILE A 94 10.14 -1.47 3.90
C ILE A 94 9.66 -0.86 2.59
N MET A 95 9.37 -1.72 1.62
CA MET A 95 8.56 -1.41 0.45
C MET A 95 7.27 -2.22 0.51
N ILE A 96 6.20 -1.67 -0.05
CA ILE A 96 4.88 -2.29 -0.12
C ILE A 96 4.53 -2.45 -1.60
N PRO A 97 4.41 -3.69 -2.11
CA PRO A 97 3.88 -3.90 -3.44
C PRO A 97 2.39 -3.56 -3.44
N PRO A 98 1.88 -2.96 -4.53
CA PRO A 98 0.48 -2.55 -4.58
C PRO A 98 -0.48 -3.73 -4.64
N PHE A 99 -0.04 -4.84 -5.21
CA PHE A 99 -0.87 -5.99 -5.54
C PHE A 99 -1.03 -6.93 -4.36
N MET A 100 -2.29 -7.18 -3.97
CA MET A 100 -2.67 -8.12 -2.93
C MET A 100 -3.57 -9.18 -3.53
N PRO A 101 -3.08 -10.43 -3.72
CA PRO A 101 -3.91 -11.52 -4.18
C PRO A 101 -4.96 -11.88 -3.13
N CYS A 102 -6.15 -12.31 -3.55
CA CYS A 102 -7.25 -12.61 -2.63
C CYS A 102 -7.03 -13.86 -1.75
N GLY A 103 -6.08 -14.73 -2.09
CA GLY A 103 -5.82 -15.99 -1.38
C GLY A 103 -6.85 -17.11 -1.62
N GLU A 104 -8.01 -16.82 -2.22
CA GLU A 104 -9.14 -17.75 -2.29
C GLU A 104 -9.50 -18.23 -3.69
N CYS A 105 -9.19 -17.47 -4.75
CA CYS A 105 -9.52 -17.86 -6.11
C CYS A 105 -8.70 -19.06 -6.58
N TYR A 106 -9.10 -19.62 -7.72
CA TYR A 106 -8.45 -20.79 -8.30
C TYR A 106 -6.92 -20.64 -8.41
N TYR A 107 -6.44 -19.51 -8.94
CA TYR A 107 -5.00 -19.28 -9.08
C TYR A 107 -4.29 -19.17 -7.73
N CYS A 108 -4.88 -18.47 -6.75
CA CYS A 108 -4.27 -18.33 -5.44
C CYS A 108 -4.15 -19.66 -4.69
N LYS A 109 -5.12 -20.57 -4.87
CA LYS A 109 -5.12 -21.88 -4.18
C LYS A 109 -4.25 -22.92 -4.86
N HIS A 110 -4.26 -22.97 -6.19
CA HIS A 110 -3.61 -24.06 -6.94
C HIS A 110 -2.27 -23.66 -7.53
N TYR A 111 -2.00 -22.36 -7.70
CA TYR A 111 -0.80 -21.81 -8.31
C TYR A 111 -0.33 -20.56 -7.55
N PRO A 112 0.04 -20.68 -6.26
CA PRO A 112 0.41 -19.53 -5.43
C PRO A 112 1.63 -18.75 -5.99
N GLU A 113 2.52 -19.40 -6.73
CA GLU A 113 3.63 -18.81 -7.46
C GLU A 113 3.16 -17.90 -8.62
N HIS A 114 1.95 -18.14 -9.12
CA HIS A 114 1.28 -17.32 -10.14
C HIS A 114 0.17 -16.44 -9.54
N SER A 115 0.32 -16.01 -8.30
CA SER A 115 -0.67 -15.16 -7.61
C SER A 115 -0.99 -13.86 -8.35
N ASN A 116 -0.10 -13.41 -9.24
CA ASN A 116 -0.33 -12.31 -10.18
C ASN A 116 -1.52 -12.53 -11.15
N ARG A 117 -1.99 -13.76 -11.29
CA ARG A 117 -3.20 -14.12 -12.04
C ARG A 117 -4.46 -14.16 -11.17
N CYS A 118 -4.38 -13.63 -9.95
CA CYS A 118 -5.53 -13.52 -9.07
C CYS A 118 -6.71 -12.85 -9.78
N GLN A 119 -7.90 -13.47 -9.67
CA GLN A 119 -9.11 -13.00 -10.36
C GLN A 119 -9.75 -11.79 -9.67
N THR A 120 -9.54 -11.65 -8.36
CA THR A 120 -10.13 -10.59 -7.53
C THR A 120 -9.07 -9.93 -6.62
N PRO A 121 -8.00 -9.38 -7.21
CA PRO A 121 -6.96 -8.74 -6.41
C PRO A 121 -7.44 -7.41 -5.84
N VAL A 122 -6.90 -7.05 -4.69
CA VAL A 122 -6.99 -5.69 -4.15
C VAL A 122 -5.67 -4.97 -4.39
N TYR A 123 -5.71 -3.65 -4.50
CA TYR A 123 -4.52 -2.84 -4.72
C TYR A 123 -4.50 -1.63 -3.79
N TYR A 124 -3.37 -1.37 -3.17
CA TYR A 124 -3.09 -0.05 -2.60
C TYR A 124 -3.16 1.03 -3.69
N GLY A 125 -3.71 2.19 -3.31
CA GLY A 125 -3.83 3.31 -4.24
C GLY A 125 -4.89 3.17 -5.32
N ARG A 126 -5.83 2.17 -5.24
CA ARG A 126 -6.87 1.98 -6.27
C ARG A 126 -8.22 1.46 -5.79
N TYR A 127 -8.26 0.31 -5.11
CA TYR A 127 -9.52 -0.42 -4.87
C TYR A 127 -10.02 -0.36 -3.43
N LEU A 128 -9.36 0.42 -2.58
CA LEU A 128 -9.81 0.68 -1.23
C LEU A 128 -10.21 2.14 -1.12
N GLY A 129 -11.51 2.36 -0.95
CA GLY A 129 -12.08 3.69 -0.83
C GLY A 129 -11.76 4.34 0.51
N PHE A 130 -11.92 5.65 0.55
CA PHE A 130 -11.74 6.44 1.77
C PHE A 130 -12.83 6.16 2.82
N ASP A 131 -13.93 5.51 2.45
CA ASP A 131 -14.97 5.00 3.36
C ASP A 131 -14.52 3.86 4.26
N LYS A 132 -13.40 3.19 3.91
CA LYS A 132 -12.87 2.05 4.67
C LYS A 132 -11.81 2.50 5.67
N ALA A 133 -12.11 2.33 6.97
CA ALA A 133 -11.12 2.58 8.03
C ALA A 133 -9.91 1.62 7.87
N PRO A 134 -8.70 2.07 8.21
CA PRO A 134 -8.34 3.37 8.79
C PRO A 134 -8.06 4.48 7.76
N HIS A 135 -8.57 4.40 6.53
CA HIS A 135 -8.49 5.43 5.49
C HIS A 135 -7.09 5.65 4.88
N LEU A 136 -6.14 4.78 5.18
CA LEU A 136 -4.71 4.89 4.83
C LEU A 136 -4.31 3.84 3.78
N TRP A 137 -4.98 3.84 2.62
CA TRP A 137 -4.90 2.78 1.62
C TRP A 137 -4.14 3.16 0.35
N GLY A 138 -3.35 4.23 0.39
CA GLY A 138 -2.55 4.68 -0.75
C GLY A 138 -1.32 5.46 -0.31
N GLY A 139 -0.38 5.62 -1.22
CA GLY A 139 0.93 6.21 -0.97
C GLY A 139 0.95 7.73 -0.94
N TRP A 140 -0.11 8.42 -1.39
CA TRP A 140 -0.15 9.88 -1.33
C TRP A 140 -0.75 10.37 0.00
N ALA A 141 -0.11 9.93 1.07
CA ALA A 141 -0.43 10.24 2.45
C ALA A 141 0.86 10.33 3.28
N GLU A 142 0.77 10.81 4.51
CA GLU A 142 1.92 10.81 5.42
C GLU A 142 2.26 9.39 5.90
N TYR A 143 1.24 8.53 6.00
CA TYR A 143 1.36 7.14 6.45
C TYR A 143 0.49 6.23 5.59
N VAL A 144 0.88 4.96 5.53
CA VAL A 144 0.08 3.87 4.97
C VAL A 144 -0.12 2.80 6.04
N TYR A 145 -1.30 2.20 6.05
CA TYR A 145 -1.66 1.12 6.95
C TYR A 145 -1.57 -0.22 6.24
N VAL A 146 -0.88 -1.15 6.84
CA VAL A 146 -0.75 -2.54 6.37
C VAL A 146 -1.42 -3.45 7.38
N ASP A 147 -2.31 -4.32 6.94
CA ASP A 147 -3.03 -5.25 7.81
C ASP A 147 -3.20 -6.60 7.11
N LEU A 148 -2.53 -7.62 7.63
CA LEU A 148 -2.54 -8.97 7.07
C LEU A 148 -3.80 -9.76 7.46
N GLU A 149 -4.56 -9.29 8.45
CA GLU A 149 -5.85 -9.89 8.82
C GLU A 149 -6.98 -9.35 7.95
N MET A 150 -7.02 -8.03 7.72
CA MET A 150 -7.98 -7.41 6.79
C MET A 150 -7.72 -7.78 5.34
N LEU A 151 -6.45 -7.88 4.97
CA LEU A 151 -5.97 -8.08 3.60
C LEU A 151 -4.93 -9.21 3.58
N PRO A 152 -5.35 -10.48 3.67
CA PRO A 152 -4.43 -11.62 3.83
C PRO A 152 -3.39 -11.79 2.71
N GLY A 153 -3.66 -11.22 1.55
CA GLY A 153 -2.70 -11.20 0.44
C GLY A 153 -1.64 -10.10 0.53
N THR A 154 -1.69 -9.25 1.55
CA THR A 154 -0.72 -8.17 1.73
C THR A 154 0.67 -8.73 1.96
N LYS A 155 1.63 -8.19 1.21
CA LYS A 155 3.05 -8.48 1.34
C LYS A 155 3.78 -7.21 1.73
N ILE A 156 4.78 -7.34 2.55
CA ILE A 156 5.74 -6.28 2.83
C ILE A 156 7.13 -6.86 2.66
N TYR A 157 8.06 -6.05 2.19
CA TYR A 157 9.44 -6.46 1.97
C TYR A 157 10.38 -5.52 2.71
N LYS A 158 11.21 -6.09 3.57
CA LYS A 158 12.27 -5.36 4.24
C LYS A 158 13.33 -4.94 3.24
N LEU A 159 13.67 -3.67 3.27
CA LEU A 159 14.77 -3.11 2.48
C LEU A 159 16.07 -3.17 3.27
N PRO A 160 17.22 -3.25 2.59
CA PRO A 160 18.52 -3.11 3.24
C PRO A 160 18.63 -1.79 4.03
N ASP A 161 19.27 -1.84 5.20
CA ASP A 161 19.34 -0.70 6.10
C ASP A 161 20.13 0.49 5.52
N ASP A 162 21.07 0.23 4.61
CA ASP A 162 21.87 1.22 3.89
C ASP A 162 21.18 1.78 2.64
N LEU A 163 20.08 1.15 2.17
CA LEU A 163 19.39 1.61 0.98
C LEU A 163 18.65 2.94 1.25
N PRO A 164 18.90 4.00 0.44
CA PRO A 164 18.09 5.21 0.50
C PRO A 164 16.62 4.93 0.16
N LEU A 165 15.68 5.34 1.03
CA LEU A 165 14.25 5.02 0.87
C LEU A 165 13.64 5.50 -0.46
N ARG A 166 14.16 6.60 -1.04
CA ARG A 166 13.74 7.05 -2.39
C ARG A 166 14.02 6.00 -3.48
N LEU A 167 15.07 5.20 -3.31
CA LEU A 167 15.40 4.10 -4.22
C LEU A 167 14.53 2.88 -3.90
N GLY A 168 14.12 2.71 -2.65
CA GLY A 168 13.17 1.66 -2.26
C GLY A 168 11.81 1.79 -2.95
N ALA A 169 11.34 3.01 -3.20
CA ALA A 169 10.11 3.24 -3.95
C ALA A 169 10.20 2.80 -5.42
N LEU A 170 11.41 2.78 -6.00
CA LEU A 170 11.62 2.28 -7.37
C LEU A 170 11.57 0.76 -7.48
N ALA A 171 11.52 0.02 -6.38
CA ALA A 171 11.47 -1.44 -6.40
C ALA A 171 10.18 -1.94 -7.09
N GLU A 172 9.06 -1.25 -6.94
CA GLU A 172 7.80 -1.61 -7.61
C GLU A 172 7.91 -1.49 -9.13
N PRO A 173 8.22 -0.32 -9.73
CA PRO A 173 8.35 -0.21 -11.18
C PRO A 173 9.48 -1.09 -11.75
N LEU A 174 10.55 -1.33 -10.98
CA LEU A 174 11.61 -2.25 -11.39
C LEU A 174 11.10 -3.68 -11.55
N THR A 175 10.27 -4.17 -10.62
CA THR A 175 9.68 -5.52 -10.74
C THR A 175 8.78 -5.63 -11.95
N SER A 176 8.03 -4.59 -12.28
CA SER A 176 7.20 -4.53 -13.50
C SER A 176 8.05 -4.60 -14.76
N THR A 177 9.19 -3.88 -14.78
CA THR A 177 10.11 -3.86 -15.92
C THR A 177 10.82 -5.21 -16.13
N ILE A 178 11.26 -5.86 -15.05
CA ILE A 178 11.94 -7.18 -15.14
C ILE A 178 11.00 -8.29 -15.61
N ARG A 179 9.71 -8.17 -15.31
CA ARG A 179 8.70 -9.13 -15.75
C ARG A 179 8.39 -9.05 -17.23
N GLY A 180 8.65 -7.93 -17.88
CA GLY A 180 8.60 -7.65 -19.32
C GLY A 180 7.27 -7.89 -19.97
#